data_5b784f7b65ad152b4539e3cf54b6454e
#
_entry.id   5b784f7b65ad152b4539e3cf54b6454e
#
_cell.length_a   1.000
_cell.length_b   1.000
_cell.length_c   1.000
_cell.angle_alpha   90.00
_cell.angle_beta   90.00
_cell.angle_gamma   90.00
#
_symmetry.space_group_name_H-M   'P 1'
#
loop_
_entity.id
_entity.type
_entity.pdbx_description
1 polymer ?
#
loop_
_entity_poly.entity_id
_entity_poly.type
_entity_poly.pdbx_seq_one_letter_code
_entity_poly.pdbx_strand_id
1 'polypeptide(L)'
;ISNIDDKLLGQTRRHIQHDFDLVVTAQQVRSYKPDMAHFTECARRMGTKKGWVHISASYYHDVEPAVKNKIPVIWVNRHKEALEPGQKKPTAEVKNLAEAVKLLGL
;
A
#
# COMPACT_ATOMS: atom_id res chain seq x y z
N ILE A 1 4.66 3.45 1.26
CA ILE A 1 4.59 4.15 -0.04
C ILE A 1 3.34 5.01 -0.10
N SER A 2 3.44 6.21 -0.65
CA SER A 2 2.32 7.18 -0.63
C SER A 2 2.31 8.08 -1.87
N ASN A 3 1.11 8.42 -2.36
CA ASN A 3 0.88 9.40 -3.42
C ASN A 3 0.93 10.85 -2.88
N ILE A 4 1.96 11.19 -2.15
CA ILE A 4 2.11 12.48 -1.46
C ILE A 4 3.48 13.07 -1.74
N ASP A 5 3.65 14.38 -1.57
CA ASP A 5 4.97 15.00 -1.58
C ASP A 5 5.63 14.92 -0.20
N ASP A 6 6.95 15.13 -0.17
CA ASP A 6 7.72 14.99 1.07
C ASP A 6 7.33 16.01 2.14
N LYS A 7 6.98 17.23 1.72
CA LYS A 7 6.60 18.32 2.64
C LYS A 7 5.28 18.00 3.35
N LEU A 8 4.26 17.59 2.61
CA LEU A 8 2.97 17.21 3.16
C LEU A 8 3.08 15.96 4.05
N LEU A 9 3.89 14.99 3.64
CA LEU A 9 4.14 13.81 4.48
C LEU A 9 4.82 14.19 5.78
N GLY A 10 5.79 15.11 5.75
CA GLY A 10 6.45 15.62 6.95
C GLY A 10 5.47 16.24 7.94
N GLN A 11 4.47 16.97 7.45
CA GLN A 11 3.39 17.52 8.29
C GLN A 11 2.53 16.42 8.88
N THR A 12 2.14 15.43 8.09
CA THR A 12 1.35 14.28 8.55
C THR A 12 2.09 13.46 9.59
N ARG A 13 3.39 13.26 9.42
CA ARG A 13 4.24 12.47 10.34
C ARG A 13 4.31 13.06 11.75
N ARG A 14 4.02 14.33 11.95
CA ARG A 14 3.92 14.93 13.28
C ARG A 14 2.80 14.28 14.12
N HIS A 15 1.80 13.72 13.46
CA HIS A 15 0.65 13.05 14.10
C HIS A 15 0.82 11.53 14.18
N ILE A 16 1.86 10.98 13.57
CA ILE A 16 2.14 9.55 13.58
C ILE A 16 3.37 9.33 14.47
N GLN A 17 3.16 8.73 15.63
CA GLN A 17 4.22 8.46 16.61
C GLN A 17 4.98 7.19 16.27
N HIS A 18 5.55 7.14 15.07
CA HIS A 18 6.30 6.00 14.60
C HIS A 18 7.30 6.42 13.52
N ASP A 19 8.50 5.88 13.58
CA ASP A 19 9.51 6.03 12.53
C ASP A 19 9.39 4.88 11.56
N PHE A 20 9.32 5.21 10.27
CA PHE A 20 9.27 4.21 9.21
C PHE A 20 10.69 3.86 8.75
N ASP A 21 10.93 2.57 8.53
CA ASP A 21 12.23 2.10 8.02
C ASP A 21 12.50 2.59 6.59
N LEU A 22 11.43 2.77 5.81
CA LEU A 22 11.50 3.16 4.43
C LEU A 22 10.30 4.00 4.04
N VAL A 23 10.55 5.12 3.36
CA VAL A 23 9.50 6.03 2.88
C VAL A 23 9.69 6.27 1.39
N VAL A 24 8.67 5.94 0.59
CA VAL A 24 8.64 6.17 -0.85
C VAL A 24 7.44 7.05 -1.19
N THR A 25 7.70 8.23 -1.73
CA THR A 25 6.68 9.22 -2.06
C THR A 25 6.54 9.45 -3.56
N ALA A 26 5.42 10.01 -3.99
CA ALA A 26 5.22 10.43 -5.36
C ALA A 26 6.29 11.43 -5.82
N GLN A 27 6.70 12.33 -4.96
CA GLN A 27 7.75 13.29 -5.27
C GLN A 27 9.08 12.59 -5.56
N GLN A 28 9.47 11.60 -4.75
CA GLN A 28 10.73 10.87 -4.92
C GLN A 28 10.78 10.09 -6.23
N VAL A 29 9.68 9.44 -6.59
CA VAL A 29 9.62 8.61 -7.80
C VAL A 29 9.09 9.35 -9.03
N ARG A 30 8.65 10.59 -8.85
CA ARG A 30 8.07 11.44 -9.92
C ARG A 30 6.93 10.74 -10.66
N SER A 31 6.07 10.07 -9.91
CA SER A 31 4.96 9.30 -10.44
C SER A 31 3.90 9.11 -9.36
N TYR A 32 2.70 8.75 -9.77
CA TYR A 32 1.58 8.45 -8.88
C TYR A 32 1.11 7.02 -9.08
N LYS A 33 0.75 6.35 -7.98
CA LYS A 33 0.06 5.06 -8.09
C LYS A 33 -1.27 5.28 -8.84
N PRO A 34 -1.72 4.39 -9.69
CA PRO A 34 -1.33 2.97 -9.78
C PRO A 34 -0.12 2.66 -10.66
N ASP A 35 0.59 3.66 -11.19
CA ASP A 35 1.84 3.39 -11.88
C ASP A 35 2.82 2.63 -10.97
N MET A 36 3.70 1.87 -11.59
CA MET A 36 4.55 0.92 -10.86
C MET A 36 5.74 1.54 -10.13
N ALA A 37 6.03 2.83 -10.35
CA ALA A 37 7.25 3.47 -9.86
C ALA A 37 7.44 3.34 -8.33
N HIS A 38 6.37 3.52 -7.54
CA HIS A 38 6.44 3.37 -6.09
C HIS A 38 6.83 1.94 -5.69
N PHE A 39 6.20 0.94 -6.31
CA PHE A 39 6.44 -0.46 -6.01
C PHE A 39 7.84 -0.88 -6.44
N THR A 40 8.26 -0.47 -7.63
CA THR A 40 9.59 -0.76 -8.16
C THR A 40 10.69 -0.15 -7.28
N GLU A 41 10.54 1.12 -6.88
CA GLU A 41 11.52 1.81 -6.03
C GLU A 41 11.56 1.19 -4.62
N CYS A 42 10.40 0.85 -4.07
CA CYS A 42 10.34 0.19 -2.77
C CYS A 42 11.05 -1.17 -2.80
N ALA A 43 10.78 -1.98 -3.82
CA ALA A 43 11.46 -3.27 -4.00
C ALA A 43 12.98 -3.11 -4.16
N ARG A 44 13.41 -2.09 -4.91
CA ARG A 44 14.83 -1.78 -5.10
C ARG A 44 15.51 -1.46 -3.77
N ARG A 45 14.90 -0.60 -2.96
CA ARG A 45 15.46 -0.20 -1.65
C ARG A 45 15.44 -1.34 -0.64
N MET A 46 14.42 -2.18 -0.68
CA MET A 46 14.35 -3.37 0.17
C MET A 46 15.33 -4.47 -0.29
N GLY A 47 15.71 -4.47 -1.55
CA GLY A 47 16.53 -5.50 -2.16
C GLY A 47 15.78 -6.79 -2.48
N THR A 48 14.49 -6.88 -2.16
CA THR A 48 13.68 -8.08 -2.40
C THR A 48 12.19 -7.73 -2.32
N LYS A 49 11.35 -8.56 -2.93
CA LYS A 49 9.91 -8.57 -2.71
C LYS A 49 9.48 -9.64 -1.69
N LYS A 50 10.39 -10.48 -1.28
CA LYS A 50 10.10 -11.58 -0.35
C LYS A 50 9.69 -11.02 1.01
N GLY A 51 8.58 -11.53 1.55
CA GLY A 51 8.07 -11.08 2.85
C GLY A 51 7.26 -9.77 2.80
N TRP A 52 7.11 -9.16 1.62
CA TRP A 52 6.31 -7.95 1.48
C TRP A 52 4.82 -8.30 1.54
N VAL A 53 4.09 -7.67 2.46
CA VAL A 53 2.63 -7.65 2.49
C VAL A 53 2.20 -6.19 2.39
N HIS A 54 1.46 -5.85 1.34
CA HIS A 54 0.97 -4.50 1.13
C HIS A 54 -0.40 -4.34 1.80
N ILE A 55 -0.60 -3.24 2.52
CA ILE A 55 -1.88 -2.95 3.18
C ILE A 55 -2.37 -1.61 2.67
N SER A 56 -3.58 -1.56 2.16
CA SER A 56 -4.12 -0.34 1.56
C SER A 56 -5.64 -0.30 1.58
N ALA A 57 -6.18 0.93 1.58
CA ALA A 57 -7.61 1.20 1.47
C ALA A 57 -8.07 1.42 0.02
N SER A 58 -7.16 1.75 -0.90
CA SER A 58 -7.53 2.03 -2.29
C SER A 58 -7.34 0.80 -3.18
N TYR A 59 -8.43 0.33 -3.78
CA TYR A 59 -8.34 -0.76 -4.76
C TYR A 59 -7.57 -0.31 -6.01
N TYR A 60 -7.96 0.81 -6.61
CA TYR A 60 -7.38 1.29 -7.86
C TYR A 60 -5.90 1.64 -7.75
N HIS A 61 -5.53 2.37 -6.70
CA HIS A 61 -4.15 2.86 -6.55
C HIS A 61 -3.18 1.79 -6.04
N ASP A 62 -3.66 0.84 -5.27
CA ASP A 62 -2.79 -0.06 -4.52
C ASP A 62 -3.08 -1.55 -4.75
N VAL A 63 -4.33 -1.97 -4.58
CA VAL A 63 -4.67 -3.40 -4.66
C VAL A 63 -4.43 -3.94 -6.05
N GLU A 64 -4.95 -3.26 -7.06
CA GLU A 64 -4.79 -3.68 -8.46
C GLU A 64 -3.33 -3.81 -8.87
N PRO A 65 -2.46 -2.79 -8.68
CA PRO A 65 -1.05 -2.94 -9.04
C PRO A 65 -0.31 -3.97 -8.19
N ALA A 66 -0.65 -4.13 -6.91
CA ALA A 66 -0.03 -5.15 -6.07
C ALA A 66 -0.34 -6.56 -6.57
N VAL A 67 -1.60 -6.85 -6.88
CA VAL A 67 -2.00 -8.14 -7.44
C VAL A 67 -1.31 -8.39 -8.78
N LYS A 68 -1.25 -7.40 -9.65
CA LYS A 68 -0.57 -7.46 -10.95
C LYS A 68 0.90 -7.86 -10.80
N ASN A 69 1.54 -7.41 -9.75
CA ASN A 69 2.97 -7.63 -9.51
C ASN A 69 3.24 -8.76 -8.51
N LYS A 70 2.23 -9.54 -8.21
CA LYS A 70 2.33 -10.72 -7.33
C LYS A 70 2.82 -10.35 -5.93
N ILE A 71 2.43 -9.17 -5.44
CA ILE A 71 2.67 -8.73 -4.07
C ILE A 71 1.42 -9.06 -3.25
N PRO A 72 1.52 -9.86 -2.19
CA PRO A 72 0.38 -10.10 -1.31
C PRO A 72 -0.18 -8.79 -0.78
N VAL A 73 -1.50 -8.62 -0.84
CA VAL A 73 -2.15 -7.38 -0.45
C VAL A 73 -3.38 -7.63 0.40
N ILE A 74 -3.49 -6.88 1.49
CA ILE A 74 -4.67 -6.83 2.35
C ILE A 74 -5.43 -5.56 2.00
N TRP A 75 -6.64 -5.70 1.50
CA TRP A 75 -7.51 -4.57 1.18
C TRP A 75 -8.32 -4.18 2.41
N VAL A 76 -8.10 -2.97 2.91
CA VAL A 76 -8.90 -2.39 3.99
C VAL A 76 -10.13 -1.73 3.37
N ASN A 77 -11.14 -2.53 3.13
CA ASN A 77 -12.38 -2.11 2.45
C ASN A 77 -13.39 -1.55 3.45
N ARG A 78 -13.16 -0.33 3.92
CA ARG A 78 -14.01 0.32 4.94
C ARG A 78 -15.42 0.60 4.47
N HIS A 79 -15.59 0.84 3.18
CA HIS A 79 -16.86 1.25 2.58
C HIS A 79 -17.63 0.08 1.96
N LYS A 80 -17.16 -1.14 2.15
CA LYS A 80 -17.79 -2.37 1.63
C LYS A 80 -18.04 -2.29 0.12
N GLU A 81 -17.07 -1.78 -0.64
CA GLU A 81 -17.15 -1.72 -2.08
C GLU A 81 -17.16 -3.13 -2.67
N ALA A 82 -18.04 -3.37 -3.64
CA ALA A 82 -18.08 -4.64 -4.36
C ALA A 82 -17.07 -4.61 -5.50
N LEU A 83 -16.39 -5.74 -5.73
CA LEU A 83 -15.56 -5.90 -6.91
C LEU A 83 -16.45 -6.05 -8.15
N GLU A 84 -16.09 -5.34 -9.21
CA GLU A 84 -16.75 -5.50 -10.51
C GLU A 84 -16.25 -6.75 -11.23
N PRO A 85 -17.02 -7.26 -12.22
CA PRO A 85 -16.58 -8.37 -13.05
C PRO A 85 -15.21 -8.08 -13.67
N GLY A 86 -14.29 -9.02 -13.58
CA GLY A 86 -12.94 -8.89 -14.13
C GLY A 86 -11.91 -8.27 -13.18
N GLN A 87 -12.34 -7.68 -12.08
CA GLN A 87 -11.41 -7.20 -11.06
C GLN A 87 -10.85 -8.37 -10.25
N LYS A 88 -9.54 -8.36 -10.04
CA LYS A 88 -8.85 -9.42 -9.30
C LYS A 88 -9.05 -9.26 -7.80
N LYS A 89 -9.22 -10.39 -7.11
CA LYS A 89 -9.35 -10.40 -5.66
C LYS A 89 -8.01 -10.10 -4.98
N PRO A 90 -8.02 -9.32 -3.87
CA PRO A 90 -6.84 -9.19 -3.02
C PRO A 90 -6.52 -10.52 -2.33
N THR A 91 -5.34 -10.60 -1.70
CA THR A 91 -4.97 -11.76 -0.87
C THR A 91 -5.95 -11.93 0.29
N ALA A 92 -6.35 -10.80 0.91
CA ALA A 92 -7.35 -10.76 1.95
C ALA A 92 -8.09 -9.42 1.94
N GLU A 93 -9.29 -9.39 2.48
CA GLU A 93 -10.11 -8.19 2.63
C GLU A 93 -10.52 -8.06 4.09
N VAL A 94 -10.37 -6.88 4.65
CA VAL A 94 -10.75 -6.55 6.04
C VAL A 94 -11.51 -5.24 6.08
N LYS A 95 -12.17 -4.96 7.19
CA LYS A 95 -13.00 -3.75 7.37
C LYS A 95 -12.20 -2.55 7.88
N ASN A 96 -11.12 -2.81 8.62
CA ASN A 96 -10.31 -1.78 9.26
C ASN A 96 -8.89 -2.27 9.52
N LEU A 97 -8.01 -1.36 9.95
CA LEU A 97 -6.62 -1.69 10.23
C LEU A 97 -6.45 -2.66 11.41
N ALA A 98 -7.34 -2.61 12.42
CA ALA A 98 -7.28 -3.53 13.55
C ALA A 98 -7.46 -4.98 13.09
N GLU A 99 -8.37 -5.23 12.16
CA GLU A 99 -8.55 -6.55 11.56
C GLU A 99 -7.33 -7.00 10.76
N ALA A 100 -6.67 -6.08 10.05
CA ALA A 100 -5.44 -6.37 9.33
C ALA A 100 -4.31 -6.79 10.27
N VAL A 101 -4.15 -6.08 11.38
CA VAL A 101 -3.16 -6.41 12.43
C VAL A 101 -3.42 -7.80 12.99
N LYS A 102 -4.68 -8.12 13.30
CA LYS A 102 -5.08 -9.43 13.81
C LYS A 102 -4.80 -10.54 12.80
N LEU A 103 -5.10 -10.30 11.52
CA LEU A 103 -4.85 -11.26 10.44
C LEU A 103 -3.37 -11.58 10.29
N LEU A 104 -2.49 -10.62 10.52
CA LEU A 104 -1.04 -10.79 10.47
C LEU A 104 -0.46 -11.44 11.72
N GLY A 105 -1.27 -11.67 12.75
CA GLY A 105 -0.81 -12.29 14.00
C GLY A 105 -0.03 -11.34 14.91
N LEU A 106 -0.24 -10.05 14.73
CA LEU A 106 0.46 -9.02 15.50
C LEU A 106 -0.32 -8.56 16.73
#